data_ecef9f61051dd516cb9343efd77290ee
#
_entry.id   ecef9f61051dd516cb9343efd77290ee
#
_cell.length_a   1.000
_cell.length_b   1.000
_cell.length_c   1.000
_cell.angle_alpha   90.00
_cell.angle_beta   90.00
_cell.angle_gamma   90.00
#
_symmetry.space_group_name_H-M   'P 1'
#
loop_
_entity.id
_entity.type
_entity.pdbx_description
1 polymer ?
#
loop_
_entity_poly.entity_id
_entity_poly.type
_entity_poly.pdbx_seq_one_letter_code
_entity_poly.pdbx_strand_id
1 'polypeptide(L)'
;LTLTLAVYGKGGIGKSTTSCNISTALAKRGKKVLQIGCDPKHDSTFTLTGFLIPTIIDTLQEKDFHYEDIWPEDVIYKGYAGVDCVEAGGPPAGAGCGGYVVGETVKLLKELNAFDEYDVILFDVLGDVVCGGFAAPLNYSDYCLIVTDNGFDALFAANRIAASVREKARTHTLRLAGLIGNRTSKRDLIDKYIEAVPMPVLEILPLIEDIRISRVKGKTLFEMAENDPSLDYVCDYYLNIADQILSLPEGVVPNDVQDRDLFSLLSDFYLNPEKPANKPAEKELELMMV
;
A
#
# COMPACT_ATOMS: atom_id res chain seq x y z
N LEU A 1 -11.92 18.37 -3.98
CA LEU A 1 -11.69 17.21 -4.84
C LEU A 1 -11.09 16.10 -3.98
N THR A 2 -11.74 14.96 -3.94
CA THR A 2 -11.29 13.79 -3.18
C THR A 2 -10.09 13.15 -3.87
N LEU A 3 -9.00 12.89 -3.15
CA LEU A 3 -7.83 12.17 -3.63
C LEU A 3 -8.05 10.66 -3.41
N THR A 4 -7.93 9.86 -4.45
CA THR A 4 -8.11 8.40 -4.37
C THR A 4 -6.81 7.65 -4.63
N LEU A 5 -6.43 6.77 -3.69
CA LEU A 5 -5.17 6.03 -3.68
C LEU A 5 -5.42 4.52 -3.64
N ALA A 6 -4.73 3.73 -4.44
CA ALA A 6 -4.70 2.28 -4.32
C ALA A 6 -3.30 1.81 -3.91
N VAL A 7 -3.20 1.03 -2.85
CA VAL A 7 -1.94 0.49 -2.32
C VAL A 7 -1.79 -0.97 -2.74
N TYR A 8 -0.76 -1.24 -3.51
CA TYR A 8 -0.42 -2.56 -4.04
C TYR A 8 0.96 -3.02 -3.58
N GLY A 9 1.26 -4.28 -3.78
CA GLY A 9 2.57 -4.89 -3.50
C GLY A 9 2.44 -6.37 -3.20
N LYS A 10 3.55 -7.09 -3.14
CA LYS A 10 3.60 -8.53 -2.90
C LYS A 10 2.82 -8.94 -1.65
N GLY A 11 2.21 -10.13 -1.69
CA GLY A 11 1.56 -10.74 -0.53
C GLY A 11 2.51 -10.82 0.67
N GLY A 12 2.03 -10.41 1.85
CA GLY A 12 2.83 -10.43 3.08
C GLY A 12 3.88 -9.32 3.21
N ILE A 13 4.00 -8.37 2.27
CA ILE A 13 4.98 -7.27 2.31
C ILE A 13 4.70 -6.21 3.39
N GLY A 14 3.52 -6.24 4.01
CA GLY A 14 3.11 -5.29 5.04
C GLY A 14 2.22 -4.15 4.53
N LYS A 15 1.54 -4.33 3.39
CA LYS A 15 0.62 -3.31 2.83
C LYS A 15 -0.38 -2.78 3.84
N SER A 16 -1.18 -3.66 4.46
CA SER A 16 -2.26 -3.24 5.36
C SER A 16 -1.74 -2.46 6.57
N THR A 17 -0.61 -2.87 7.15
CA THR A 17 0.03 -2.10 8.22
C THR A 17 0.51 -0.74 7.73
N THR A 18 1.11 -0.70 6.53
CA THR A 18 1.55 0.56 5.88
C THR A 18 0.35 1.45 5.59
N SER A 19 -0.73 0.90 5.01
CA SER A 19 -1.97 1.61 4.69
C SER A 19 -2.60 2.25 5.93
N CYS A 20 -2.73 1.50 7.03
CA CYS A 20 -3.29 2.03 8.29
C CYS A 20 -2.47 3.19 8.85
N ASN A 21 -1.14 3.10 8.80
CA ASN A 21 -0.28 4.17 9.30
C ASN A 21 -0.26 5.38 8.34
N ILE A 22 -0.35 5.19 7.03
CA ILE A 22 -0.52 6.29 6.05
C ILE A 22 -1.87 6.98 6.27
N SER A 23 -2.96 6.23 6.42
CA SER A 23 -4.29 6.78 6.69
C SER A 23 -4.29 7.60 7.99
N THR A 24 -3.64 7.10 9.04
CA THR A 24 -3.47 7.82 10.30
C THR A 24 -2.64 9.09 10.11
N ALA A 25 -1.51 9.02 9.39
CA ALA A 25 -0.66 10.18 9.11
C ALA A 25 -1.43 11.27 8.34
N LEU A 26 -2.21 10.90 7.33
CA LEU A 26 -3.07 11.82 6.58
C LEU A 26 -4.13 12.46 7.50
N ALA A 27 -4.75 11.67 8.40
CA ALA A 27 -5.68 12.21 9.40
C ALA A 27 -4.99 13.17 10.37
N LYS A 28 -3.77 12.88 10.82
CA LYS A 28 -2.95 13.79 11.64
C LYS A 28 -2.57 15.08 10.89
N ARG A 29 -2.58 15.08 9.55
CA ARG A 29 -2.47 16.28 8.68
C ARG A 29 -3.82 16.98 8.45
N GLY A 30 -4.85 16.61 9.19
CA GLY A 30 -6.17 17.26 9.14
C GLY A 30 -7.05 16.83 7.97
N LYS A 31 -6.76 15.69 7.34
CA LYS A 31 -7.58 15.14 6.26
C LYS A 31 -8.65 14.22 6.79
N LYS A 32 -9.84 14.29 6.21
CA LYS A 32 -10.89 13.29 6.43
C LYS A 32 -10.60 12.09 5.54
N VAL A 33 -10.30 10.94 6.14
CA VAL A 33 -9.77 9.76 5.44
C VAL A 33 -10.75 8.59 5.55
N LEU A 34 -11.01 7.92 4.42
CA LEU A 34 -11.67 6.62 4.36
C LEU A 34 -10.66 5.56 3.92
N GLN A 35 -10.46 4.50 4.70
CA GLN A 35 -9.72 3.32 4.29
C GLN A 35 -10.67 2.18 3.93
N ILE A 36 -10.51 1.63 2.73
CA ILE A 36 -11.31 0.50 2.21
C ILE A 36 -10.39 -0.71 2.06
N GLY A 37 -10.60 -1.73 2.89
CA GLY A 37 -9.94 -3.03 2.76
C GLY A 37 -10.55 -3.86 1.65
N CYS A 38 -9.72 -4.27 0.69
CA CYS A 38 -10.11 -5.05 -0.48
C CYS A 38 -9.55 -6.50 -0.45
N ASP A 39 -9.17 -6.99 0.73
CA ASP A 39 -8.70 -8.36 0.93
C ASP A 39 -9.85 -9.23 1.45
N PRO A 40 -10.13 -10.42 0.85
CA PRO A 40 -11.11 -11.38 1.37
C PRO A 40 -10.90 -11.78 2.83
N LYS A 41 -9.69 -11.62 3.39
CA LYS A 41 -9.41 -11.85 4.82
C LYS A 41 -10.02 -10.78 5.73
N HIS A 42 -10.50 -9.66 5.18
CA HIS A 42 -11.13 -8.53 5.87
C HIS A 42 -10.39 -8.10 7.15
N ASP A 43 -9.06 -8.00 7.08
CA ASP A 43 -8.20 -7.63 8.19
C ASP A 43 -7.37 -6.36 7.91
N SER A 44 -7.68 -5.65 6.83
CA SER A 44 -6.95 -4.45 6.40
C SER A 44 -7.02 -3.35 7.44
N THR A 45 -8.21 -3.08 7.97
CA THR A 45 -8.48 -1.97 8.88
C THR A 45 -8.27 -2.32 10.36
N PHE A 46 -7.89 -3.56 10.66
CA PHE A 46 -7.79 -4.09 12.02
C PHE A 46 -6.94 -3.23 12.97
N THR A 47 -5.82 -2.67 12.51
CA THR A 47 -4.98 -1.81 13.36
C THR A 47 -5.55 -0.40 13.59
N LEU A 48 -6.52 0.01 12.78
CA LEU A 48 -7.26 1.27 12.99
C LEU A 48 -8.41 1.10 13.96
N THR A 49 -9.11 -0.03 13.90
CA THR A 49 -10.34 -0.29 14.65
C THR A 49 -10.11 -1.07 15.95
N GLY A 50 -9.03 -1.84 16.03
CA GLY A 50 -8.73 -2.73 17.15
C GLY A 50 -9.52 -4.04 17.15
N PHE A 51 -10.41 -4.25 16.19
CA PHE A 51 -11.21 -5.46 16.00
C PHE A 51 -11.51 -5.69 14.51
N LEU A 52 -11.96 -6.89 14.16
CA LEU A 52 -12.41 -7.19 12.79
C LEU A 52 -13.82 -6.65 12.60
N ILE A 53 -13.97 -5.66 11.74
CA ILE A 53 -15.27 -5.08 11.41
C ILE A 53 -16.06 -6.00 10.46
N PRO A 54 -17.40 -5.99 10.49
CA PRO A 54 -18.23 -6.65 9.49
C PRO A 54 -17.91 -6.14 8.08
N THR A 55 -18.03 -7.03 7.11
CA THR A 55 -17.77 -6.68 5.71
C THR A 55 -19.03 -6.18 4.99
N ILE A 56 -18.82 -5.47 3.88
CA ILE A 56 -19.94 -5.08 3.00
C ILE A 56 -20.76 -6.31 2.57
N ILE A 57 -20.06 -7.41 2.24
CA ILE A 57 -20.77 -8.64 1.81
C ILE A 57 -21.58 -9.24 2.96
N ASP A 58 -21.07 -9.25 4.18
CA ASP A 58 -21.81 -9.75 5.35
C ASP A 58 -23.08 -8.90 5.54
N THR A 59 -22.94 -7.58 5.52
CA THR A 59 -24.09 -6.65 5.68
C THR A 59 -25.11 -6.80 4.55
N LEU A 60 -24.66 -6.94 3.28
CA LEU A 60 -25.54 -7.19 2.15
C LEU A 60 -26.31 -8.52 2.29
N GLN A 61 -25.64 -9.56 2.76
CA GLN A 61 -26.28 -10.86 3.01
C GLN A 61 -27.33 -10.78 4.12
N GLU A 62 -27.03 -10.09 5.23
CA GLU A 62 -27.96 -9.87 6.34
C GLU A 62 -29.21 -9.10 5.92
N LYS A 63 -29.11 -8.24 4.90
CA LYS A 63 -30.18 -7.43 4.32
C LYS A 63 -30.77 -8.04 3.05
N ASP A 64 -30.54 -9.33 2.77
CA ASP A 64 -31.02 -10.02 1.56
C ASP A 64 -30.68 -9.27 0.26
N PHE A 65 -29.54 -8.57 0.21
CA PHE A 65 -29.09 -7.69 -0.87
C PHE A 65 -30.02 -6.50 -1.19
N HIS A 66 -30.81 -6.06 -0.20
CA HIS A 66 -31.59 -4.82 -0.28
C HIS A 66 -30.72 -3.60 0.05
N TYR A 67 -30.18 -2.95 -0.95
CA TYR A 67 -29.28 -1.78 -0.81
C TYR A 67 -29.98 -0.60 -0.15
N GLU A 68 -31.27 -0.44 -0.38
CA GLU A 68 -32.12 0.61 0.20
C GLU A 68 -32.28 0.53 1.71
N ASP A 69 -31.97 -0.63 2.30
CA ASP A 69 -32.06 -0.87 3.75
C ASP A 69 -30.69 -0.73 4.46
N ILE A 70 -29.64 -0.28 3.71
CA ILE A 70 -28.30 -0.10 4.24
C ILE A 70 -28.03 1.38 4.46
N TRP A 71 -27.60 1.71 5.67
CA TRP A 71 -27.19 3.06 6.05
C TRP A 71 -25.66 3.16 6.21
N PRO A 72 -25.08 4.37 6.12
CA PRO A 72 -23.63 4.53 6.33
C PRO A 72 -23.10 3.89 7.62
N GLU A 73 -23.87 3.97 8.70
CA GLU A 73 -23.52 3.43 10.01
C GLU A 73 -23.47 1.89 10.06
N ASP A 74 -24.11 1.21 9.11
CA ASP A 74 -24.07 -0.25 9.01
C ASP A 74 -22.73 -0.75 8.44
N VAL A 75 -22.01 0.10 7.69
CA VAL A 75 -20.86 -0.32 6.88
C VAL A 75 -19.60 0.52 7.11
N ILE A 76 -19.71 1.72 7.67
CA ILE A 76 -18.58 2.62 7.93
C ILE A 76 -18.30 2.66 9.44
N TYR A 77 -17.13 2.18 9.82
CA TYR A 77 -16.70 2.08 11.22
C TYR A 77 -15.64 3.13 11.54
N LYS A 78 -15.71 3.69 12.75
CA LYS A 78 -14.71 4.67 13.22
C LYS A 78 -13.45 3.96 13.69
N GLY A 79 -12.32 4.38 13.13
CA GLY A 79 -10.99 3.95 13.54
C GLY A 79 -10.24 5.03 14.31
N TYR A 80 -9.00 4.73 14.68
CA TYR A 80 -8.11 5.64 15.38
C TYR A 80 -7.88 6.93 14.56
N ALA A 81 -7.68 8.04 15.28
CA ALA A 81 -7.48 9.39 14.72
C ALA A 81 -8.64 9.89 13.82
N GLY A 82 -9.82 9.27 13.89
CA GLY A 82 -10.98 9.64 13.08
C GLY A 82 -10.94 9.12 11.65
N VAL A 83 -10.06 8.17 11.34
CA VAL A 83 -10.08 7.46 10.06
C VAL A 83 -11.33 6.59 9.99
N ASP A 84 -12.11 6.73 8.94
CA ASP A 84 -13.24 5.87 8.67
C ASP A 84 -12.81 4.59 7.94
N CYS A 85 -13.41 3.47 8.28
CA CYS A 85 -12.97 2.13 7.90
C CYS A 85 -14.12 1.33 7.27
N VAL A 86 -13.84 0.70 6.15
CA VAL A 86 -14.74 -0.23 5.45
C VAL A 86 -13.94 -1.47 5.05
N GLU A 87 -14.54 -2.66 5.20
CA GLU A 87 -14.01 -3.90 4.64
C GLU A 87 -14.95 -4.43 3.56
N ALA A 88 -14.46 -4.60 2.35
CA ALA A 88 -15.24 -5.15 1.26
C ALA A 88 -15.66 -6.60 1.51
N GLY A 89 -14.74 -7.37 2.07
CA GLY A 89 -14.90 -8.82 2.24
C GLY A 89 -14.52 -9.59 0.99
N GLY A 90 -14.93 -10.85 0.94
CA GLY A 90 -14.67 -11.74 -0.18
C GLY A 90 -15.92 -12.50 -0.59
N PRO A 91 -16.01 -12.97 -1.85
CA PRO A 91 -17.09 -13.83 -2.25
C PRO A 91 -17.03 -15.15 -1.47
N PRO A 92 -18.16 -15.82 -1.25
CA PRO A 92 -18.17 -17.18 -0.72
C PRO A 92 -17.25 -18.10 -1.53
N ALA A 93 -16.68 -19.09 -0.88
CA ALA A 93 -15.77 -20.05 -1.53
C ALA A 93 -16.43 -20.66 -2.79
N GLY A 94 -15.77 -20.51 -3.95
CA GLY A 94 -16.26 -20.99 -5.23
C GLY A 94 -17.30 -20.10 -5.92
N ALA A 95 -17.67 -18.96 -5.36
CA ALA A 95 -18.71 -18.07 -5.87
C ALA A 95 -18.15 -16.71 -6.34
N GLY A 96 -17.50 -16.68 -7.48
CA GLY A 96 -17.15 -15.42 -8.13
C GLY A 96 -15.71 -14.92 -7.84
N CYS A 97 -15.44 -13.68 -8.22
CA CYS A 97 -14.14 -13.02 -8.13
C CYS A 97 -14.17 -11.87 -7.11
N GLY A 98 -13.10 -11.71 -6.31
CA GLY A 98 -12.97 -10.61 -5.35
C GLY A 98 -13.16 -9.22 -5.95
N GLY A 99 -12.85 -9.04 -7.23
CA GLY A 99 -13.07 -7.76 -7.91
C GLY A 99 -14.54 -7.38 -8.09
N TYR A 100 -15.43 -8.36 -8.16
CA TYR A 100 -16.86 -8.08 -8.12
C TYR A 100 -17.26 -7.43 -6.79
N VAL A 101 -16.76 -8.00 -5.69
CA VAL A 101 -17.02 -7.48 -4.33
C VAL A 101 -16.54 -6.06 -4.15
N VAL A 102 -15.34 -5.72 -4.65
CA VAL A 102 -14.83 -4.34 -4.64
C VAL A 102 -15.73 -3.43 -5.47
N GLY A 103 -16.20 -3.88 -6.62
CA GLY A 103 -17.12 -3.11 -7.46
C GLY A 103 -18.45 -2.82 -6.74
N GLU A 104 -19.04 -3.82 -6.07
CA GLU A 104 -20.27 -3.66 -5.28
C GLU A 104 -20.02 -2.74 -4.07
N THR A 105 -18.88 -2.85 -3.40
CA THR A 105 -18.50 -1.95 -2.31
C THR A 105 -18.45 -0.50 -2.77
N VAL A 106 -17.78 -0.21 -3.88
CA VAL A 106 -17.71 1.15 -4.42
C VAL A 106 -19.07 1.66 -4.86
N LYS A 107 -19.90 0.80 -5.47
CA LYS A 107 -21.25 1.16 -5.88
C LYS A 107 -22.10 1.54 -4.66
N LEU A 108 -22.12 0.71 -3.61
CA LEU A 108 -22.86 0.99 -2.38
C LEU A 108 -22.40 2.30 -1.73
N LEU A 109 -21.10 2.50 -1.56
CA LEU A 109 -20.56 3.71 -0.95
C LEU A 109 -20.88 4.97 -1.75
N LYS A 110 -21.00 4.87 -3.10
CA LYS A 110 -21.46 5.98 -3.96
C LYS A 110 -22.97 6.24 -3.80
N GLU A 111 -23.79 5.20 -3.73
CA GLU A 111 -25.23 5.33 -3.46
C GLU A 111 -25.51 5.98 -2.10
N LEU A 112 -24.63 5.71 -1.11
CA LEU A 112 -24.65 6.35 0.22
C LEU A 112 -24.05 7.76 0.21
N ASN A 113 -23.60 8.29 -0.92
CA ASN A 113 -22.86 9.56 -1.08
C ASN A 113 -21.60 9.67 -0.19
N ALA A 114 -21.04 8.54 0.23
CA ALA A 114 -19.91 8.50 1.14
C ALA A 114 -18.62 9.05 0.50
N PHE A 115 -18.44 8.89 -0.82
CA PHE A 115 -17.21 9.33 -1.51
C PHE A 115 -16.98 10.84 -1.45
N ASP A 116 -18.05 11.65 -1.50
CA ASP A 116 -17.96 13.11 -1.50
C ASP A 116 -17.62 13.70 -0.12
N GLU A 117 -17.65 12.85 0.92
CA GLU A 117 -17.43 13.26 2.29
C GLU A 117 -15.95 13.26 2.71
N TYR A 118 -15.05 12.67 1.92
CA TYR A 118 -13.66 12.46 2.29
C TYR A 118 -12.69 13.30 1.44
N ASP A 119 -11.61 13.76 2.09
CA ASP A 119 -10.47 14.37 1.39
C ASP A 119 -9.62 13.32 0.71
N VAL A 120 -9.48 12.15 1.35
CA VAL A 120 -8.68 11.02 0.85
C VAL A 120 -9.42 9.71 1.03
N ILE A 121 -9.43 8.88 -0.01
CA ILE A 121 -9.89 7.50 0.01
C ILE A 121 -8.72 6.60 -0.32
N LEU A 122 -8.41 5.65 0.55
CA LEU A 122 -7.32 4.70 0.39
C LEU A 122 -7.86 3.28 0.26
N PHE A 123 -7.59 2.65 -0.88
CA PHE A 123 -7.86 1.23 -1.11
C PHE A 123 -6.63 0.40 -0.73
N ASP A 124 -6.75 -0.45 0.29
CA ASP A 124 -5.73 -1.46 0.62
C ASP A 124 -6.02 -2.75 -0.13
N VAL A 125 -5.23 -3.02 -1.17
CA VAL A 125 -5.54 -4.06 -2.15
C VAL A 125 -4.77 -5.35 -1.88
N LEU A 126 -5.45 -6.49 -2.03
CA LEU A 126 -4.85 -7.81 -1.90
C LEU A 126 -3.79 -8.06 -2.99
N GLY A 127 -2.64 -8.59 -2.55
CA GLY A 127 -1.73 -9.39 -3.38
C GLY A 127 -0.89 -8.65 -4.40
N ASP A 128 -0.20 -9.47 -5.15
CA ASP A 128 0.91 -9.14 -6.03
C ASP A 128 0.59 -9.38 -7.51
N VAL A 129 -0.60 -9.88 -7.82
CA VAL A 129 -1.03 -10.12 -9.19
C VAL A 129 -2.27 -9.30 -9.49
N VAL A 130 -2.15 -8.39 -10.43
CA VAL A 130 -3.29 -7.63 -10.92
C VAL A 130 -4.05 -8.50 -11.93
N CYS A 131 -4.85 -9.46 -11.43
CA CYS A 131 -5.85 -10.11 -12.28
C CYS A 131 -7.01 -9.14 -12.52
N GLY A 132 -7.85 -9.44 -13.51
CA GLY A 132 -8.97 -8.56 -13.87
C GLY A 132 -9.86 -8.14 -12.69
N GLY A 133 -10.00 -9.00 -11.66
CA GLY A 133 -10.74 -8.69 -10.45
C GLY A 133 -10.03 -7.75 -9.50
N PHE A 134 -8.74 -7.96 -9.27
CA PHE A 134 -7.95 -7.09 -8.39
C PHE A 134 -7.48 -5.79 -9.05
N ALA A 135 -7.73 -5.63 -10.35
CA ALA A 135 -7.58 -4.35 -11.04
C ALA A 135 -8.76 -3.38 -10.76
N ALA A 136 -9.85 -3.84 -10.12
CA ALA A 136 -11.01 -3.00 -9.87
C ALA A 136 -10.69 -1.72 -9.09
N PRO A 137 -9.90 -1.72 -7.99
CA PRO A 137 -9.53 -0.48 -7.30
C PRO A 137 -8.80 0.52 -8.20
N LEU A 138 -8.00 0.07 -9.19
CA LEU A 138 -7.32 0.97 -10.13
C LEU A 138 -8.30 1.77 -11.02
N ASN A 139 -9.52 1.27 -11.22
CA ASN A 139 -10.54 2.00 -11.98
C ASN A 139 -11.14 3.18 -11.20
N TYR A 140 -10.95 3.19 -9.88
CA TYR A 140 -11.52 4.16 -8.96
C TYR A 140 -10.44 5.03 -8.29
N SER A 141 -9.18 4.89 -8.68
CA SER A 141 -8.05 5.59 -8.07
C SER A 141 -7.40 6.57 -9.02
N ASP A 142 -7.00 7.72 -8.47
CA ASP A 142 -6.17 8.71 -9.16
C ASP A 142 -4.71 8.26 -9.16
N TYR A 143 -4.29 7.63 -8.05
CA TYR A 143 -2.91 7.19 -7.87
C TYR A 143 -2.79 5.77 -7.35
N CYS A 144 -1.72 5.11 -7.79
CA CYS A 144 -1.26 3.83 -7.27
C CYS A 144 0.03 4.02 -6.48
N LEU A 145 0.09 3.44 -5.26
CA LEU A 145 1.29 3.31 -4.44
C LEU A 145 1.76 1.86 -4.49
N ILE A 146 3.06 1.66 -4.64
CA ILE A 146 3.67 0.33 -4.61
C ILE A 146 4.46 0.17 -3.32
N VAL A 147 4.11 -0.84 -2.50
CA VAL A 147 4.89 -1.27 -1.35
C VAL A 147 5.74 -2.48 -1.75
N THR A 148 7.05 -2.37 -1.57
CA THR A 148 8.03 -3.42 -1.91
C THR A 148 9.06 -3.57 -0.79
N ASP A 149 9.94 -4.54 -0.91
CA ASP A 149 11.23 -4.58 -0.20
C ASP A 149 12.38 -4.68 -1.21
N ASN A 150 13.61 -4.79 -0.74
CA ASN A 150 14.79 -4.91 -1.59
C ASN A 150 15.01 -6.36 -2.07
N GLY A 151 13.92 -7.12 -2.27
CA GLY A 151 13.94 -8.52 -2.69
C GLY A 151 13.50 -8.72 -4.15
N PHE A 152 14.10 -9.73 -4.78
CA PHE A 152 13.81 -10.08 -6.17
C PHE A 152 12.30 -10.23 -6.45
N ASP A 153 11.62 -11.10 -5.69
CA ASP A 153 10.19 -11.40 -5.93
C ASP A 153 9.29 -10.18 -5.67
N ALA A 154 9.67 -9.31 -4.72
CA ALA A 154 8.88 -8.13 -4.42
C ALA A 154 8.98 -7.08 -5.54
N LEU A 155 10.17 -6.91 -6.12
CA LEU A 155 10.38 -6.03 -7.26
C LEU A 155 9.79 -6.60 -8.55
N PHE A 156 9.79 -7.92 -8.71
CA PHE A 156 9.09 -8.55 -9.83
C PHE A 156 7.58 -8.30 -9.74
N ALA A 157 6.99 -8.43 -8.55
CA ALA A 157 5.58 -8.06 -8.31
C ALA A 157 5.35 -6.55 -8.56
N ALA A 158 6.25 -5.68 -8.11
CA ALA A 158 6.17 -4.23 -8.36
C ALA A 158 6.12 -3.91 -9.87
N ASN A 159 6.91 -4.61 -10.69
CA ASN A 159 6.89 -4.44 -12.14
C ASN A 159 5.54 -4.83 -12.77
N ARG A 160 4.94 -5.91 -12.31
CA ARG A 160 3.60 -6.34 -12.76
C ARG A 160 2.53 -5.30 -12.42
N ILE A 161 2.62 -4.70 -11.24
CA ILE A 161 1.73 -3.62 -10.83
C ILE A 161 1.97 -2.38 -11.70
N ALA A 162 3.23 -1.98 -11.92
CA ALA A 162 3.58 -0.86 -12.79
C ALA A 162 3.06 -1.05 -14.22
N ALA A 163 3.19 -2.26 -14.80
CA ALA A 163 2.64 -2.59 -16.11
C ALA A 163 1.11 -2.41 -16.14
N SER A 164 0.41 -2.81 -15.06
CA SER A 164 -1.05 -2.65 -14.97
C SER A 164 -1.47 -1.18 -14.84
N VAL A 165 -0.72 -0.38 -14.07
CA VAL A 165 -0.93 1.09 -14.01
C VAL A 165 -0.73 1.70 -15.39
N ARG A 166 0.33 1.34 -16.10
CA ARG A 166 0.59 1.82 -17.45
C ARG A 166 -0.54 1.48 -18.43
N GLU A 167 -1.03 0.26 -18.40
CA GLU A 167 -2.14 -0.16 -19.24
C GLU A 167 -3.40 0.66 -18.94
N LYS A 168 -3.75 0.82 -17.67
CA LYS A 168 -4.90 1.62 -17.23
C LYS A 168 -4.75 3.09 -17.54
N ALA A 169 -3.57 3.65 -17.44
CA ALA A 169 -3.30 5.07 -17.75
C ALA A 169 -3.62 5.47 -19.21
N ARG A 170 -3.82 4.50 -20.10
CA ARG A 170 -4.26 4.74 -21.49
C ARG A 170 -5.71 5.21 -21.60
N THR A 171 -6.54 4.84 -20.63
CA THR A 171 -7.99 5.08 -20.65
C THR A 171 -8.51 5.79 -19.39
N HIS A 172 -7.68 5.92 -18.35
CA HIS A 172 -8.02 6.50 -17.06
C HIS A 172 -6.97 7.54 -16.64
N THR A 173 -7.34 8.41 -15.74
CA THR A 173 -6.43 9.42 -15.16
C THR A 173 -5.39 8.85 -14.19
N LEU A 174 -5.47 7.54 -13.90
CA LEU A 174 -4.58 6.83 -13.00
C LEU A 174 -3.10 7.07 -13.29
N ARG A 175 -2.33 7.36 -12.25
CA ARG A 175 -0.88 7.53 -12.28
C ARG A 175 -0.21 6.74 -11.16
N LEU A 176 1.07 6.45 -11.32
CA LEU A 176 1.89 5.90 -10.25
C LEU A 176 2.37 7.06 -9.37
N ALA A 177 2.02 7.04 -8.09
CA ALA A 177 2.49 8.02 -7.11
C ALA A 177 3.96 7.77 -6.74
N GLY A 178 4.32 6.49 -6.59
CA GLY A 178 5.69 6.09 -6.26
C GLY A 178 5.75 4.75 -5.53
N LEU A 179 6.94 4.49 -5.01
CA LEU A 179 7.31 3.26 -4.34
C LEU A 179 7.68 3.55 -2.88
N ILE A 180 7.28 2.64 -1.99
CA ILE A 180 7.67 2.60 -0.59
C ILE A 180 8.44 1.29 -0.37
N GLY A 181 9.73 1.40 0.01
CA GLY A 181 10.52 0.27 0.45
C GLY A 181 10.18 -0.04 1.90
N ASN A 182 9.68 -1.24 2.19
CA ASN A 182 9.31 -1.66 3.54
C ASN A 182 10.22 -2.76 4.03
N ARG A 183 10.51 -2.78 5.34
CA ARG A 183 11.33 -3.81 6.00
C ARG A 183 12.72 -3.99 5.38
N THR A 184 13.31 -2.92 4.87
CA THR A 184 14.65 -2.96 4.27
C THR A 184 15.43 -1.69 4.58
N SER A 185 16.70 -1.87 4.95
CA SER A 185 17.68 -0.77 5.06
C SER A 185 18.56 -0.66 3.80
N LYS A 186 18.46 -1.64 2.91
CA LYS A 186 19.18 -1.65 1.64
C LYS A 186 18.23 -1.21 0.53
N ARG A 187 18.77 -0.53 -0.47
CA ARG A 187 18.02 -0.05 -1.62
C ARG A 187 18.70 -0.32 -2.96
N ASP A 188 19.79 -1.06 -2.94
CA ASP A 188 20.61 -1.35 -4.12
C ASP A 188 19.82 -2.02 -5.24
N LEU A 189 18.98 -2.99 -4.93
CA LEU A 189 18.12 -3.65 -5.91
C LEU A 189 16.91 -2.77 -6.30
N ILE A 190 16.37 -2.01 -5.34
CA ILE A 190 15.34 -0.99 -5.62
C ILE A 190 15.90 0.04 -6.59
N ASP A 191 17.13 0.54 -6.37
CA ASP A 191 17.76 1.53 -7.25
C ASP A 191 17.95 0.97 -8.68
N LYS A 192 18.39 -0.27 -8.81
CA LYS A 192 18.47 -0.95 -10.11
C LYS A 192 17.11 -1.06 -10.80
N TYR A 193 16.06 -1.36 -10.04
CA TYR A 193 14.72 -1.40 -10.58
C TYR A 193 14.26 -0.02 -11.08
N ILE A 194 14.52 1.03 -10.30
CA ILE A 194 14.12 2.41 -10.64
C ILE A 194 14.92 2.95 -11.85
N GLU A 195 16.16 2.50 -12.08
CA GLU A 195 16.89 2.83 -13.30
C GLU A 195 16.13 2.34 -14.54
N ALA A 196 15.48 1.17 -14.48
CA ALA A 196 14.70 0.60 -15.58
C ALA A 196 13.25 1.12 -15.64
N VAL A 197 12.64 1.34 -14.47
CA VAL A 197 11.25 1.82 -14.33
C VAL A 197 11.25 3.09 -13.45
N PRO A 198 11.58 4.25 -14.02
CA PRO A 198 11.67 5.50 -13.26
C PRO A 198 10.38 5.86 -12.56
N MET A 199 10.45 6.02 -11.24
CA MET A 199 9.36 6.45 -10.38
C MET A 199 9.89 7.09 -9.09
N PRO A 200 9.11 7.93 -8.40
CA PRO A 200 9.49 8.44 -7.08
C PRO A 200 9.64 7.30 -6.07
N VAL A 201 10.66 7.39 -5.21
CA VAL A 201 10.74 6.61 -3.97
C VAL A 201 10.29 7.52 -2.84
N LEU A 202 9.12 7.23 -2.29
CA LEU A 202 8.54 8.07 -1.26
C LEU A 202 9.23 7.87 0.08
N GLU A 203 9.58 6.62 0.42
CA GLU A 203 10.27 6.33 1.67
C GLU A 203 10.93 4.93 1.63
N ILE A 204 11.96 4.76 2.44
CA ILE A 204 12.58 3.45 2.71
C ILE A 204 12.53 3.21 4.22
N LEU A 205 11.65 2.30 4.63
CA LEU A 205 11.49 1.92 6.04
C LEU A 205 12.38 0.71 6.36
N PRO A 206 13.27 0.82 7.35
CA PRO A 206 14.05 -0.33 7.82
C PRO A 206 13.13 -1.38 8.48
N LEU A 207 13.69 -2.54 8.80
CA LEU A 207 12.97 -3.53 9.59
C LEU A 207 12.87 -3.02 11.04
N ILE A 208 11.68 -2.59 11.42
CA ILE A 208 11.36 -2.08 12.76
C ILE A 208 10.38 -3.04 13.40
N GLU A 209 10.76 -3.60 14.55
CA GLU A 209 9.95 -4.59 15.26
C GLU A 209 8.61 -4.02 15.75
N ASP A 210 8.59 -2.74 16.14
CA ASP A 210 7.38 -2.09 16.62
C ASP A 210 6.28 -2.00 15.56
N ILE A 211 6.64 -1.96 14.29
CA ILE A 211 5.68 -2.05 13.18
C ILE A 211 4.96 -3.42 13.21
N ARG A 212 5.69 -4.49 13.52
CA ARG A 212 5.10 -5.84 13.66
C ARG A 212 4.27 -5.96 14.93
N ILE A 213 4.77 -5.41 16.03
CA ILE A 213 4.09 -5.40 17.34
C ILE A 213 2.76 -4.62 17.24
N SER A 214 2.74 -3.50 16.52
CA SER A 214 1.53 -2.69 16.33
C SER A 214 0.40 -3.52 15.71
N ARG A 215 0.72 -4.34 14.72
CA ARG A 215 -0.23 -5.25 14.08
C ARG A 215 -0.79 -6.29 15.07
N VAL A 216 0.07 -6.87 15.90
CA VAL A 216 -0.36 -7.85 16.93
C VAL A 216 -1.24 -7.20 18.01
N LYS A 217 -0.95 -5.96 18.36
CA LYS A 217 -1.74 -5.20 19.34
C LYS A 217 -3.06 -4.66 18.79
N GLY A 218 -3.29 -4.72 17.47
CA GLY A 218 -4.45 -4.08 16.84
C GLY A 218 -4.43 -2.56 16.99
N LYS A 219 -3.24 -1.94 16.95
CA LYS A 219 -3.03 -0.50 17.13
C LYS A 219 -2.12 0.06 16.07
N THR A 220 -2.36 1.30 15.64
CA THR A 220 -1.40 2.01 14.79
C THR A 220 -0.16 2.41 15.58
N LEU A 221 0.94 2.69 14.88
CA LEU A 221 2.15 3.21 15.53
C LEU A 221 1.89 4.54 16.23
N PHE A 222 1.05 5.39 15.66
CA PHE A 222 0.66 6.68 16.24
C PHE A 222 -0.11 6.51 17.56
N GLU A 223 -1.00 5.52 17.64
CA GLU A 223 -1.70 5.21 18.89
C GLU A 223 -0.76 4.64 19.95
N MET A 224 0.22 3.84 19.53
CA MET A 224 1.26 3.34 20.44
C MET A 224 2.16 4.46 20.94
N ALA A 225 2.54 5.41 20.08
CA ALA A 225 3.39 6.55 20.40
C ALA A 225 2.77 7.49 21.44
N GLU A 226 1.44 7.54 21.57
CA GLU A 226 0.79 8.32 22.64
C GLU A 226 1.25 7.91 24.04
N ASN A 227 1.61 6.64 24.23
CA ASN A 227 2.09 6.11 25.49
C ASN A 227 3.61 5.80 25.50
N ASP A 228 4.25 5.90 24.35
CA ASP A 228 5.68 5.64 24.17
C ASP A 228 6.29 6.58 23.13
N PRO A 229 6.73 7.79 23.56
CA PRO A 229 7.31 8.78 22.65
C PRO A 229 8.58 8.31 21.94
N SER A 230 9.19 7.20 22.38
CA SER A 230 10.35 6.63 21.66
C SER A 230 9.99 6.13 20.27
N LEU A 231 8.68 5.98 19.96
CA LEU A 231 8.16 5.58 18.65
C LEU A 231 7.92 6.75 17.69
N ASP A 232 8.09 7.99 18.12
CA ASP A 232 7.83 9.18 17.27
C ASP A 232 8.65 9.13 15.98
N TYR A 233 9.91 8.68 16.04
CA TYR A 233 10.76 8.56 14.85
C TYR A 233 10.19 7.59 13.80
N VAL A 234 9.42 6.57 14.22
CA VAL A 234 8.76 5.63 13.29
C VAL A 234 7.55 6.31 12.65
N CYS A 235 6.81 7.10 13.45
CA CYS A 235 5.68 7.89 12.94
C CYS A 235 6.13 8.91 11.90
N ASP A 236 7.32 9.50 12.05
CA ASP A 236 7.88 10.47 11.11
C ASP A 236 8.04 9.92 9.69
N TYR A 237 8.38 8.64 9.52
CA TYR A 237 8.40 8.01 8.19
C TYR A 237 7.03 8.11 7.50
N TYR A 238 5.95 7.83 8.22
CA TYR A 238 4.60 7.86 7.66
C TYR A 238 4.08 9.29 7.48
N LEU A 239 4.48 10.23 8.34
CA LEU A 239 4.20 11.65 8.15
C LEU A 239 4.88 12.17 6.88
N ASN A 240 6.13 11.79 6.62
CA ASN A 240 6.85 12.15 5.40
C ASN A 240 6.15 11.56 4.15
N ILE A 241 5.69 10.32 4.21
CA ILE A 241 4.91 9.72 3.13
C ILE A 241 3.61 10.51 2.90
N ALA A 242 2.88 10.84 3.97
CA ALA A 242 1.64 11.62 3.88
C ALA A 242 1.87 13.01 3.26
N ASP A 243 2.93 13.71 3.67
CA ASP A 243 3.29 15.02 3.12
C ASP A 243 3.61 14.94 1.63
N GLN A 244 4.32 13.89 1.18
CA GLN A 244 4.59 13.66 -0.23
C GLN A 244 3.31 13.33 -1.01
N ILE A 245 2.42 12.51 -0.46
CA ILE A 245 1.11 12.20 -1.07
C ILE A 245 0.27 13.48 -1.23
N LEU A 246 0.23 14.33 -0.23
CA LEU A 246 -0.54 15.58 -0.28
C LEU A 246 0.05 16.63 -1.22
N SER A 247 1.34 16.53 -1.53
CA SER A 247 2.05 17.42 -2.45
C SER A 247 2.33 16.78 -3.81
N LEU A 248 1.76 15.57 -4.08
CA LEU A 248 1.97 14.88 -5.36
C LEU A 248 1.63 15.82 -6.53
N PRO A 249 2.62 16.10 -7.41
CA PRO A 249 2.32 16.74 -8.69
C PRO A 249 1.54 15.76 -9.59
N GLU A 250 1.81 15.66 -10.83
CA GLU A 250 1.02 14.88 -11.79
C GLU A 250 1.19 13.34 -11.70
N GLY A 251 2.06 12.79 -10.85
CA GLY A 251 2.41 11.37 -10.84
C GLY A 251 3.08 10.93 -12.14
N VAL A 252 3.39 9.64 -12.26
CA VAL A 252 4.09 9.12 -13.45
C VAL A 252 3.32 8.00 -14.15
N VAL A 253 3.47 7.90 -15.47
CA VAL A 253 3.13 6.70 -16.22
C VAL A 253 4.41 5.86 -16.31
N PRO A 254 4.44 4.66 -15.69
CA PRO A 254 5.68 3.88 -15.64
C PRO A 254 6.10 3.37 -17.01
N ASN A 255 7.41 3.11 -17.16
CA ASN A 255 7.95 2.48 -18.35
C ASN A 255 7.47 1.02 -18.47
N ASP A 256 7.52 0.50 -19.68
CA ASP A 256 7.22 -0.90 -19.99
C ASP A 256 8.51 -1.71 -19.98
N VAL A 257 8.70 -2.49 -18.93
CA VAL A 257 9.82 -3.43 -18.83
C VAL A 257 9.25 -4.83 -18.88
N GLN A 258 9.66 -5.60 -19.88
CA GLN A 258 9.21 -6.97 -20.03
C GLN A 258 9.74 -7.84 -18.88
N ASP A 259 8.92 -8.78 -18.41
CA ASP A 259 9.27 -9.63 -17.26
C ASP A 259 10.61 -10.35 -17.44
N ARG A 260 10.93 -10.81 -18.68
CA ARG A 260 12.19 -11.49 -18.97
C ARG A 260 13.40 -10.56 -18.81
N ASP A 261 13.26 -9.31 -19.26
CA ASP A 261 14.35 -8.33 -19.21
C ASP A 261 14.58 -7.90 -17.74
N LEU A 262 13.49 -7.70 -17.00
CA LEU A 262 13.59 -7.44 -15.57
C LEU A 262 14.19 -8.62 -14.81
N PHE A 263 13.77 -9.85 -15.13
CA PHE A 263 14.32 -11.04 -14.52
C PHE A 263 15.84 -11.12 -14.73
N SER A 264 16.31 -10.86 -15.95
CA SER A 264 17.74 -10.80 -16.27
C SER A 264 18.45 -9.73 -15.46
N LEU A 265 17.92 -8.50 -15.45
CA LEU A 265 18.48 -7.37 -14.71
C LEU A 265 18.67 -7.67 -13.23
N LEU A 266 17.63 -8.19 -12.59
CA LEU A 266 17.65 -8.50 -11.15
C LEU A 266 18.49 -9.74 -10.84
N SER A 267 18.51 -10.76 -11.73
CA SER A 267 19.35 -11.95 -11.56
C SER A 267 20.82 -11.62 -11.69
N ASP A 268 21.20 -10.79 -12.64
CA ASP A 268 22.59 -10.38 -12.85
C ASP A 268 23.14 -9.66 -11.62
N PHE A 269 22.32 -8.89 -10.93
CA PHE A 269 22.71 -8.24 -9.66
C PHE A 269 23.16 -9.26 -8.58
N TYR A 270 22.48 -10.42 -8.49
CA TYR A 270 22.83 -11.46 -7.52
C TYR A 270 23.97 -12.37 -8.00
N LEU A 271 23.96 -12.72 -9.28
CA LEU A 271 24.87 -13.72 -9.85
C LEU A 271 26.21 -13.12 -10.26
N ASN A 272 26.22 -11.84 -10.62
CA ASN A 272 27.39 -11.09 -11.05
C ASN A 272 27.56 -9.82 -10.20
N PRO A 273 27.69 -9.91 -8.86
CA PRO A 273 27.88 -8.73 -8.06
C PRO A 273 29.15 -8.01 -8.55
N GLU A 274 29.01 -6.76 -9.00
CA GLU A 274 30.17 -5.92 -9.32
C GLU A 274 31.09 -5.97 -8.13
N LYS A 275 32.40 -6.33 -8.33
CA LYS A 275 33.37 -6.29 -7.26
C LYS A 275 33.30 -4.89 -6.66
N PRO A 276 33.13 -4.73 -5.33
CA PRO A 276 33.05 -3.42 -4.73
C PRO A 276 34.25 -2.62 -5.19
N ALA A 277 33.99 -1.47 -5.79
CA ALA A 277 35.04 -0.57 -6.23
C ALA A 277 35.95 -0.27 -5.02
N ASN A 278 37.17 -0.80 -5.06
CA ASN A 278 38.27 -0.54 -4.13
C ASN A 278 37.94 -0.57 -2.62
N LYS A 279 37.97 -1.77 -2.02
CA LYS A 279 38.57 -1.83 -0.68
C LYS A 279 40.04 -1.39 -0.83
N PRO A 280 40.53 -0.40 -0.06
CA PRO A 280 41.95 -0.09 -0.01
C PRO A 280 42.71 -1.40 0.29
N ALA A 281 43.73 -1.65 -0.48
CA ALA A 281 44.46 -2.89 -0.40
C ALA A 281 44.96 -3.09 1.04
N GLU A 282 44.80 -4.31 1.55
CA GLU A 282 45.27 -4.76 2.88
C GLU A 282 46.76 -4.48 3.15
N LYS A 283 47.50 -3.95 2.19
CA LYS A 283 48.91 -3.55 2.30
C LYS A 283 49.16 -2.27 3.10
N GLU A 284 48.16 -1.45 3.36
CA GLU A 284 48.37 -0.22 4.17
C GLU A 284 48.16 -0.43 5.68
N LEU A 285 47.55 -1.53 6.10
CA LEU A 285 47.41 -1.84 7.54
C LEU A 285 48.66 -2.46 8.16
N GLU A 286 49.55 -3.10 7.40
CA GLU A 286 50.82 -3.63 7.91
C GLU A 286 51.90 -2.54 8.15
N LEU A 287 51.74 -1.37 7.55
CA LEU A 287 52.71 -0.26 7.73
C LEU A 287 52.39 0.67 8.92
N MET A 288 51.28 0.48 9.59
CA MET A 288 50.92 1.23 10.81
C MET A 288 51.12 0.45 12.12
N MET A 289 51.67 -0.76 12.07
CA MET A 289 51.96 -1.61 13.24
C MET A 289 53.48 -1.88 13.43
N VAL A 290 54.35 -0.98 12.99
CA VAL A 290 55.79 -1.01 13.35
C VAL A 290 56.16 0.28 14.05
#